data_1e1005b6fc5285268b3e07f5e3bd4099
#
_entry.id   1e1005b6fc5285268b3e07f5e3bd4099
#
_cell.length_a   1.000
_cell.length_b   1.000
_cell.length_c   1.000
_cell.angle_alpha   90.00
_cell.angle_beta   90.00
_cell.angle_gamma   90.00
#
_symmetry.space_group_name_H-M   'P 1'
#
loop_
_entity.id
_entity.type
_entity.pdbx_description
1 polymer ?
#
loop_
_entity_poly.entity_id
_entity_poly.type
_entity_poly.pdbx_seq_one_letter_code
_entity_poly.pdbx_strand_id
1 'polypeptide(L)'
;MWYHDTKIIKTPKPMTISDVLYPSAIFRDSSLLTSLGIKPYSETTPDSRYYHNGAYTVDTSGAEVVGTYAGTARDVDTLKAGMLEDANSAAASRHAAIDWYWARASKGGTAVPANIATYATALYSEHETIKTAIAACDTLDKIKAYEAKPHTETRKVDNGDGTYGPTTTTATRNINMCTHYSVNPADEVDPAFVSLVAD
;
A
#
# COMPACT_ATOMS: atom_id res chain seq x y z
N MET A 1 4.26 7.35 -24.35
CA MET A 1 3.57 8.54 -24.92
C MET A 1 4.59 9.38 -25.69
N TRP A 2 4.15 10.38 -26.44
CA TRP A 2 5.02 11.26 -27.23
C TRP A 2 4.67 12.72 -27.00
N TYR A 3 5.60 13.61 -27.37
CA TYR A 3 5.46 15.05 -27.25
C TYR A 3 5.88 15.72 -28.56
N HIS A 4 5.08 16.65 -29.02
CA HIS A 4 5.39 17.46 -30.20
C HIS A 4 4.69 18.81 -30.10
N ASP A 5 5.42 19.89 -30.34
CA ASP A 5 4.91 21.26 -30.42
C ASP A 5 3.92 21.58 -29.28
N THR A 6 4.41 21.50 -28.04
CA THR A 6 3.65 21.76 -26.78
C THR A 6 2.48 20.78 -26.50
N LYS A 7 2.28 19.73 -27.31
CA LYS A 7 1.18 18.76 -27.17
C LYS A 7 1.67 17.38 -26.77
N ILE A 8 0.95 16.78 -25.81
CA ILE A 8 1.16 15.39 -25.42
C ILE A 8 0.29 14.48 -26.31
N ILE A 9 0.92 13.50 -26.97
CA ILE A 9 0.27 12.51 -27.81
C ILE A 9 0.16 11.22 -27.01
N LYS A 10 -1.00 10.96 -26.44
CA LYS A 10 -1.24 9.76 -25.60
C LYS A 10 -1.40 8.50 -26.44
N THR A 11 -2.01 8.63 -27.62
CA THR A 11 -2.32 7.50 -28.50
C THR A 11 -1.85 7.83 -29.92
N PRO A 12 -1.15 6.90 -30.63
CA PRO A 12 -0.79 7.07 -32.02
C PRO A 12 -2.02 7.28 -32.91
N LYS A 13 -2.06 8.40 -33.59
CA LYS A 13 -3.10 8.74 -34.58
C LYS A 13 -2.48 9.55 -35.73
N PRO A 14 -3.10 9.59 -36.91
CA PRO A 14 -2.64 10.45 -37.99
C PRO A 14 -2.54 11.89 -37.51
N MET A 15 -1.48 12.59 -37.92
CA MET A 15 -1.25 13.98 -37.55
C MET A 15 -0.63 14.76 -38.70
N THR A 16 -0.92 16.05 -38.73
CA THR A 16 -0.34 16.97 -39.69
C THR A 16 0.81 17.74 -39.06
N ILE A 17 1.97 17.72 -39.71
CA ILE A 17 3.17 18.47 -39.30
C ILE A 17 3.65 19.23 -40.54
N SER A 18 3.81 20.55 -40.45
CA SER A 18 4.23 21.42 -41.54
C SER A 18 3.43 21.16 -42.83
N ASP A 19 2.10 21.11 -42.71
CA ASP A 19 1.13 20.87 -43.81
C ASP A 19 1.21 19.49 -44.47
N VAL A 20 2.01 18.57 -43.93
CA VAL A 20 2.09 17.17 -44.39
C VAL A 20 1.33 16.26 -43.45
N LEU A 21 0.41 15.46 -43.97
CA LEU A 21 -0.33 14.45 -43.20
C LEU A 21 0.50 13.18 -43.08
N TYR A 22 0.81 12.81 -41.83
CA TYR A 22 1.50 11.58 -41.50
C TYR A 22 0.53 10.55 -40.91
N PRO A 23 0.58 9.28 -41.36
CA PRO A 23 -0.23 8.21 -40.79
C PRO A 23 0.25 7.83 -39.38
N SER A 24 -0.59 7.16 -38.61
CA SER A 24 -0.23 6.69 -37.25
C SER A 24 0.96 5.71 -37.23
N ALA A 25 1.31 5.12 -38.36
CA ALA A 25 2.45 4.21 -38.48
C ALA A 25 3.80 4.87 -38.20
N ILE A 26 3.92 6.21 -38.32
CA ILE A 26 5.17 6.93 -38.00
C ILE A 26 5.63 6.69 -36.55
N PHE A 27 4.72 6.42 -35.62
CA PHE A 27 5.06 6.17 -34.20
C PHE A 27 5.82 4.86 -33.98
N ARG A 28 6.07 4.07 -35.00
CA ARG A 28 6.92 2.87 -35.02
C ARG A 28 8.32 3.13 -35.59
N ASP A 29 8.56 4.28 -36.18
CA ASP A 29 9.83 4.66 -36.79
C ASP A 29 10.53 5.74 -35.95
N SER A 30 11.49 5.32 -35.12
CA SER A 30 12.22 6.22 -34.23
C SER A 30 13.05 7.28 -34.98
N SER A 31 13.57 6.94 -36.17
CA SER A 31 14.36 7.87 -36.97
C SER A 31 13.48 8.97 -37.54
N LEU A 32 12.30 8.61 -38.04
CA LEU A 32 11.33 9.57 -38.55
C LEU A 32 10.76 10.44 -37.42
N LEU A 33 10.46 9.88 -36.25
CA LEU A 33 10.03 10.66 -35.08
C LEU A 33 11.06 11.71 -34.71
N THR A 34 12.34 11.33 -34.64
CA THR A 34 13.43 12.25 -34.34
C THR A 34 13.52 13.38 -35.38
N SER A 35 13.42 13.05 -36.69
CA SER A 35 13.49 14.07 -37.76
C SER A 35 12.31 15.03 -37.73
N LEU A 36 11.15 14.61 -37.26
CA LEU A 36 9.94 15.40 -37.08
C LEU A 36 9.89 16.15 -35.75
N GLY A 37 10.93 16.04 -34.90
CA GLY A 37 10.95 16.67 -33.59
C GLY A 37 9.97 16.06 -32.58
N ILE A 38 9.48 14.84 -32.84
CA ILE A 38 8.62 14.10 -31.92
C ILE A 38 9.50 13.36 -30.92
N LYS A 39 9.39 13.71 -29.65
CA LYS A 39 10.18 13.11 -28.57
C LYS A 39 9.36 12.11 -27.77
N PRO A 40 9.98 11.07 -27.19
CA PRO A 40 9.35 10.29 -26.12
C PRO A 40 8.87 11.20 -24.99
N TYR A 41 7.77 10.82 -24.35
CA TYR A 41 7.20 11.55 -23.23
C TYR A 41 6.89 10.60 -22.08
N SER A 42 7.33 10.98 -20.90
CA SER A 42 6.95 10.35 -19.63
C SER A 42 6.36 11.39 -18.68
N GLU A 43 5.60 10.90 -17.69
CA GLU A 43 4.98 11.73 -16.67
C GLU A 43 5.32 11.18 -15.31
N THR A 44 5.77 12.04 -14.41
CA THR A 44 6.06 11.71 -13.02
C THR A 44 5.07 12.42 -12.11
N THR A 45 4.36 11.62 -11.32
CA THR A 45 3.44 12.11 -10.30
C THR A 45 3.96 11.72 -8.92
N PRO A 46 3.86 12.61 -7.92
CA PRO A 46 4.16 12.24 -6.54
C PRO A 46 3.16 11.20 -6.04
N ASP A 47 3.55 10.41 -5.04
CA ASP A 47 2.66 9.46 -4.41
C ASP A 47 1.46 10.18 -3.79
N SER A 48 0.27 9.92 -4.32
CA SER A 48 -0.99 10.55 -3.93
C SER A 48 -1.40 10.26 -2.47
N ARG A 49 -0.81 9.23 -1.85
CA ARG A 49 -1.02 8.95 -0.43
C ARG A 49 -0.45 10.07 0.43
N TYR A 50 0.72 10.60 0.07
CA TYR A 50 1.48 11.56 0.88
C TYR A 50 1.46 12.97 0.33
N TYR A 51 1.10 13.14 -0.94
CA TYR A 51 1.18 14.42 -1.62
C TYR A 51 -0.09 14.75 -2.39
N HIS A 52 -0.39 16.03 -2.49
CA HIS A 52 -1.28 16.56 -3.51
C HIS A 52 -0.46 16.96 -4.73
N ASN A 53 -1.02 16.75 -5.91
CA ASN A 53 -0.43 17.29 -7.14
C ASN A 53 -0.50 18.81 -7.11
N GLY A 54 0.66 19.45 -7.23
CA GLY A 54 0.81 20.90 -7.35
C GLY A 54 1.01 21.32 -8.81
N ALA A 55 1.86 22.32 -9.01
CA ALA A 55 2.13 22.85 -10.34
C ALA A 55 2.73 21.77 -11.26
N TYR A 56 2.24 21.75 -12.49
CA TYR A 56 2.76 20.90 -13.55
C TYR A 56 3.83 21.64 -14.35
N THR A 57 4.95 21.00 -14.58
CA THR A 57 6.06 21.52 -15.39
C THR A 57 6.46 20.49 -16.43
N VAL A 58 6.95 20.98 -17.57
CA VAL A 58 7.43 20.12 -18.67
C VAL A 58 8.88 20.48 -18.96
N ASP A 59 9.76 19.51 -18.83
CA ASP A 59 11.15 19.64 -19.25
C ASP A 59 11.31 19.06 -20.66
N THR A 60 11.69 19.91 -21.60
CA THR A 60 11.91 19.56 -23.02
C THR A 60 13.39 19.52 -23.40
N SER A 61 14.30 19.77 -22.45
CA SER A 61 15.74 19.92 -22.71
C SER A 61 16.42 18.61 -23.10
N GLY A 62 15.92 17.48 -22.63
CA GLY A 62 16.48 16.15 -22.86
C GLY A 62 16.05 15.50 -24.19
N ALA A 63 16.57 14.30 -24.43
CA ALA A 63 16.13 13.44 -25.52
C ALA A 63 14.69 12.92 -25.31
N GLU A 64 14.25 12.81 -24.07
CA GLU A 64 12.89 12.55 -23.62
C GLU A 64 12.33 13.83 -23.00
N VAL A 65 11.04 14.06 -23.20
CA VAL A 65 10.31 15.14 -22.52
C VAL A 65 9.66 14.58 -21.27
N VAL A 66 9.91 15.22 -20.13
CA VAL A 66 9.40 14.78 -18.83
C VAL A 66 8.41 15.80 -18.28
N GLY A 67 7.15 15.37 -18.13
CA GLY A 67 6.15 16.11 -17.38
C GLY A 67 6.25 15.76 -15.90
N THR A 68 6.31 16.75 -15.02
CA THR A 68 6.44 16.53 -13.58
C THR A 68 5.40 17.35 -12.82
N TYR A 69 4.64 16.70 -11.96
CA TYR A 69 3.82 17.37 -10.97
C TYR A 69 4.66 17.62 -9.71
N ALA A 70 4.71 18.89 -9.28
CA ALA A 70 5.25 19.19 -7.96
C ALA A 70 4.37 18.56 -6.87
N GLY A 71 5.00 17.94 -5.86
CA GLY A 71 4.30 17.38 -4.72
C GLY A 71 4.15 18.42 -3.61
N THR A 72 2.92 18.73 -3.22
CA THR A 72 2.67 19.44 -1.96
C THR A 72 2.35 18.42 -0.89
N ALA A 73 3.18 18.34 0.16
CA ALA A 73 3.00 17.39 1.24
C ALA A 73 1.61 17.53 1.87
N ARG A 74 0.96 16.41 2.14
CA ARG A 74 -0.27 16.38 2.92
C ARG A 74 0.06 16.71 4.38
N ASP A 75 -0.92 17.26 5.06
CA ASP A 75 -0.82 17.56 6.48
C ASP A 75 -0.60 16.28 7.30
N VAL A 76 0.41 16.30 8.18
CA VAL A 76 0.82 15.15 8.98
C VAL A 76 -0.26 14.72 9.96
N ASP A 77 -0.96 15.68 10.58
CA ASP A 77 -2.01 15.36 11.54
C ASP A 77 -3.24 14.74 10.86
N THR A 78 -3.56 15.20 9.64
CA THR A 78 -4.60 14.58 8.82
C THR A 78 -4.26 13.14 8.44
N LEU A 79 -3.01 12.87 8.05
CA LEU A 79 -2.56 11.50 7.76
C LEU A 79 -2.63 10.60 8.99
N LYS A 80 -2.16 11.09 10.15
CA LYS A 80 -2.23 10.38 11.44
C LYS A 80 -3.67 10.08 11.85
N ALA A 81 -4.57 11.04 11.67
CA ALA A 81 -6.00 10.83 11.98
C ALA A 81 -6.59 9.68 11.14
N GLY A 82 -6.29 9.63 9.83
CA GLY A 82 -6.70 8.52 8.97
C GLY A 82 -6.11 7.18 9.41
N MET A 83 -4.81 7.15 9.75
CA MET A 83 -4.15 5.94 10.25
C MET A 83 -4.77 5.44 11.57
N LEU A 84 -5.14 6.35 12.48
CA LEU A 84 -5.80 6.01 13.74
C LEU A 84 -7.23 5.49 13.51
N GLU A 85 -7.95 6.05 12.54
CA GLU A 85 -9.29 5.57 12.15
C GLU A 85 -9.21 4.14 11.59
N ASP A 86 -8.25 3.86 10.71
CA ASP A 86 -7.99 2.53 10.18
C ASP A 86 -7.66 1.53 11.31
N ALA A 87 -6.78 1.91 12.24
CA ALA A 87 -6.40 1.09 13.38
C ALA A 87 -7.60 0.80 14.31
N ASN A 88 -8.39 1.82 14.63
CA ASN A 88 -9.58 1.68 15.46
C ASN A 88 -10.61 0.76 14.81
N SER A 89 -10.85 0.93 13.51
CA SER A 89 -11.79 0.11 12.73
C SER A 89 -11.36 -1.35 12.68
N ALA A 90 -10.06 -1.59 12.45
CA ALA A 90 -9.51 -2.95 12.42
C ALA A 90 -9.58 -3.62 13.80
N ALA A 91 -9.25 -2.91 14.88
CA ALA A 91 -9.37 -3.43 16.25
C ALA A 91 -10.83 -3.76 16.60
N ALA A 92 -11.75 -2.84 16.32
CA ALA A 92 -13.18 -3.03 16.57
C ALA A 92 -13.74 -4.26 15.83
N SER A 93 -13.36 -4.45 14.56
CA SER A 93 -13.77 -5.62 13.77
C SER A 93 -13.29 -6.94 14.41
N ARG A 94 -12.05 -6.98 14.91
CA ARG A 94 -11.50 -8.16 15.56
C ARG A 94 -12.15 -8.45 16.92
N HIS A 95 -12.42 -7.43 17.71
CA HIS A 95 -13.14 -7.57 18.97
C HIS A 95 -14.57 -8.07 18.71
N ALA A 96 -15.28 -7.49 17.75
CA ALA A 96 -16.65 -7.93 17.39
C ALA A 96 -16.71 -9.42 17.01
N ALA A 97 -15.68 -9.95 16.36
CA ALA A 97 -15.61 -11.36 15.99
C ALA A 97 -15.57 -12.32 17.20
N ILE A 98 -15.11 -11.85 18.37
CA ILE A 98 -14.97 -12.67 19.57
C ILE A 98 -15.96 -12.30 20.69
N ASP A 99 -16.67 -11.17 20.61
CA ASP A 99 -17.57 -10.68 21.67
C ASP A 99 -18.68 -11.67 22.04
N TRP A 100 -19.10 -12.50 21.11
CA TRP A 100 -20.13 -13.51 21.35
C TRP A 100 -19.72 -14.53 22.43
N TYR A 101 -18.41 -14.77 22.63
CA TYR A 101 -17.95 -15.68 23.70
C TYR A 101 -18.30 -15.14 25.08
N TRP A 102 -18.10 -13.84 25.31
CA TRP A 102 -18.48 -13.16 26.55
C TRP A 102 -19.99 -13.03 26.70
N ALA A 103 -20.69 -12.71 25.60
CA ALA A 103 -22.16 -12.65 25.61
C ALA A 103 -22.77 -14.02 25.95
N ARG A 104 -22.22 -15.12 25.47
CA ARG A 104 -22.64 -16.49 25.81
C ARG A 104 -22.36 -16.79 27.29
N ALA A 105 -21.16 -16.53 27.76
CA ALA A 105 -20.75 -16.79 29.13
C ALA A 105 -21.62 -16.01 30.14
N SER A 106 -21.92 -14.73 29.87
CA SER A 106 -22.75 -13.88 30.73
C SER A 106 -24.21 -14.37 30.87
N LYS A 107 -24.70 -15.12 29.87
CA LYS A 107 -26.05 -15.73 29.87
C LYS A 107 -26.08 -17.16 30.49
N GLY A 108 -25.04 -17.53 31.24
CA GLY A 108 -24.96 -18.86 31.87
C GLY A 108 -24.52 -19.99 30.93
N GLY A 109 -24.01 -19.66 29.74
CA GLY A 109 -23.42 -20.63 28.82
C GLY A 109 -21.98 -21.01 29.17
N THR A 110 -21.30 -21.68 28.25
CA THR A 110 -19.90 -22.11 28.42
C THR A 110 -18.97 -20.90 28.66
N ALA A 111 -18.04 -21.04 29.60
CA ALA A 111 -17.03 -20.03 29.87
C ALA A 111 -16.20 -19.68 28.63
N VAL A 112 -15.64 -18.47 28.63
CA VAL A 112 -14.74 -18.01 27.54
C VAL A 112 -13.50 -18.91 27.51
N PRO A 113 -13.14 -19.51 26.35
CA PRO A 113 -11.89 -20.28 26.24
C PRO A 113 -10.66 -19.43 26.56
N ALA A 114 -9.67 -20.03 27.23
CA ALA A 114 -8.48 -19.31 27.70
C ALA A 114 -7.68 -18.67 26.56
N ASN A 115 -7.58 -19.34 25.40
CA ASN A 115 -6.92 -18.82 24.20
C ASN A 115 -7.62 -17.57 23.65
N ILE A 116 -8.96 -17.52 23.69
CA ILE A 116 -9.74 -16.34 23.26
C ILE A 116 -9.53 -15.17 24.25
N ALA A 117 -9.52 -15.45 25.56
CA ALA A 117 -9.25 -14.42 26.55
C ALA A 117 -7.83 -13.85 26.41
N THR A 118 -6.84 -14.69 26.16
CA THR A 118 -5.46 -14.28 25.89
C THR A 118 -5.39 -13.43 24.63
N TYR A 119 -6.03 -13.86 23.54
CA TYR A 119 -6.09 -13.11 22.28
C TYR A 119 -6.73 -11.73 22.47
N ALA A 120 -7.85 -11.63 23.18
CA ALA A 120 -8.49 -10.34 23.44
C ALA A 120 -7.55 -9.38 24.19
N THR A 121 -6.79 -9.89 25.17
CA THR A 121 -5.78 -9.09 25.89
C THR A 121 -4.66 -8.63 24.94
N ALA A 122 -4.18 -9.51 24.06
CA ALA A 122 -3.18 -9.21 23.07
C ALA A 122 -3.65 -8.11 22.11
N LEU A 123 -4.90 -8.18 21.62
CA LEU A 123 -5.48 -7.15 20.75
C LEU A 123 -5.45 -5.76 21.37
N TYR A 124 -5.79 -5.62 22.65
CA TYR A 124 -5.70 -4.33 23.36
C TYR A 124 -4.27 -3.83 23.42
N SER A 125 -3.31 -4.69 23.78
CA SER A 125 -1.91 -4.32 23.86
C SER A 125 -1.33 -3.92 22.50
N GLU A 126 -1.64 -4.67 21.45
CA GLU A 126 -1.23 -4.37 20.07
C GLU A 126 -1.84 -3.06 19.59
N HIS A 127 -3.12 -2.82 19.88
CA HIS A 127 -3.78 -1.57 19.53
C HIS A 127 -3.12 -0.34 20.19
N GLU A 128 -2.81 -0.41 21.48
CA GLU A 128 -2.09 0.67 22.18
C GLU A 128 -0.67 0.87 21.62
N THR A 129 0.00 -0.21 21.22
CA THR A 129 1.31 -0.14 20.56
C THR A 129 1.22 0.58 19.23
N ILE A 130 0.25 0.23 18.38
CA ILE A 130 -0.01 0.88 17.09
C ILE A 130 -0.32 2.37 17.30
N LYS A 131 -1.21 2.72 18.20
CA LYS A 131 -1.55 4.12 18.53
C LYS A 131 -0.33 4.92 18.95
N THR A 132 0.51 4.34 19.82
CA THR A 132 1.75 4.97 20.27
C THR A 132 2.72 5.20 19.12
N ALA A 133 2.88 4.21 18.25
CA ALA A 133 3.73 4.32 17.06
C ALA A 133 3.24 5.39 16.08
N ILE A 134 1.94 5.47 15.82
CA ILE A 134 1.33 6.52 14.99
C ILE A 134 1.54 7.90 15.63
N ALA A 135 1.34 8.02 16.95
CA ALA A 135 1.54 9.28 17.67
C ALA A 135 2.99 9.80 17.54
N ALA A 136 3.97 8.90 17.52
CA ALA A 136 5.39 9.22 17.34
C ALA A 136 5.76 9.70 15.91
N CYS A 137 4.88 9.55 14.92
CA CYS A 137 5.09 10.02 13.56
C CYS A 137 4.81 11.52 13.46
N ASP A 138 5.78 12.36 13.78
CA ASP A 138 5.67 13.82 13.79
C ASP A 138 6.06 14.48 12.45
N THR A 139 6.56 13.69 11.49
CA THR A 139 6.94 14.13 10.14
C THR A 139 6.44 13.17 9.08
N LEU A 140 6.29 13.67 7.84
CA LEU A 140 5.89 12.85 6.70
C LEU A 140 6.86 11.68 6.46
N ASP A 141 8.16 11.89 6.67
CA ASP A 141 9.16 10.84 6.48
C ASP A 141 9.03 9.74 7.52
N LYS A 142 8.67 10.07 8.77
CA LYS A 142 8.36 9.06 9.80
C LYS A 142 7.09 8.27 9.47
N ILE A 143 6.06 8.91 8.92
CA ILE A 143 4.86 8.21 8.43
C ILE A 143 5.24 7.22 7.33
N LYS A 144 5.99 7.67 6.32
CA LYS A 144 6.46 6.80 5.24
C LYS A 144 7.31 5.64 5.76
N ALA A 145 8.22 5.91 6.69
CA ALA A 145 9.06 4.88 7.29
C ALA A 145 8.23 3.86 8.10
N TYR A 146 7.22 4.33 8.83
CA TYR A 146 6.31 3.45 9.56
C TYR A 146 5.52 2.54 8.62
N GLU A 147 4.97 3.08 7.55
CA GLU A 147 4.19 2.30 6.57
C GLU A 147 5.06 1.40 5.69
N ALA A 148 6.34 1.73 5.51
CA ALA A 148 7.29 0.93 4.75
C ALA A 148 7.94 -0.19 5.56
N LYS A 149 7.67 -0.29 6.87
CA LYS A 149 8.25 -1.37 7.69
C LYS A 149 7.90 -2.73 7.12
N PRO A 150 8.88 -3.63 7.01
CA PRO A 150 8.61 -5.01 6.61
C PRO A 150 7.88 -5.75 7.73
N HIS A 151 7.11 -6.74 7.33
CA HIS A 151 6.55 -7.74 8.24
C HIS A 151 7.27 -9.05 8.04
N THR A 152 7.52 -9.74 9.13
CA THR A 152 8.09 -11.08 9.10
C THR A 152 6.97 -12.09 9.34
N GLU A 153 6.62 -12.85 8.32
CA GLU A 153 5.68 -13.95 8.38
C GLU A 153 6.42 -15.26 8.56
N THR A 154 6.08 -16.00 9.61
CA THR A 154 6.63 -17.34 9.85
C THR A 154 5.57 -18.39 9.57
N ARG A 155 5.87 -19.29 8.64
CA ARG A 155 5.01 -20.41 8.27
C ARG A 155 5.76 -21.72 8.40
N LYS A 156 5.01 -22.78 8.69
CA LYS A 156 5.52 -24.16 8.53
C LYS A 156 5.48 -24.53 7.05
N VAL A 157 6.43 -25.32 6.62
CA VAL A 157 6.46 -25.86 5.26
C VAL A 157 5.45 -26.99 5.14
N ASP A 158 4.52 -26.90 4.18
CA ASP A 158 3.61 -27.99 3.85
C ASP A 158 4.41 -29.10 3.14
N ASN A 159 4.38 -30.31 3.71
CA ASN A 159 5.06 -31.49 3.16
C ASN A 159 4.24 -32.20 2.06
N GLY A 160 3.01 -31.74 1.80
CA GLY A 160 2.11 -32.30 0.78
C GLY A 160 1.42 -33.61 1.18
N ASP A 161 1.62 -34.08 2.41
CA ASP A 161 0.99 -35.30 2.97
C ASP A 161 0.03 -34.98 4.13
N GLY A 162 -0.31 -33.71 4.31
CA GLY A 162 -1.12 -33.21 5.43
C GLY A 162 -0.31 -32.97 6.70
N THR A 163 1.01 -33.15 6.67
CA THR A 163 1.93 -32.78 7.75
C THR A 163 2.68 -31.50 7.43
N TYR A 164 3.19 -30.82 8.47
CA TYR A 164 3.92 -29.58 8.34
C TYR A 164 5.33 -29.75 8.89
N GLY A 165 6.30 -29.34 8.08
CA GLY A 165 7.73 -29.41 8.38
C GLY A 165 8.25 -28.21 9.18
N PRO A 166 9.57 -27.93 9.09
CA PRO A 166 10.19 -26.83 9.81
C PRO A 166 9.63 -25.48 9.37
N THR A 167 9.71 -24.48 10.26
CA THR A 167 9.25 -23.12 9.98
C THR A 167 10.16 -22.41 8.98
N THR A 168 9.55 -21.68 8.05
CA THR A 168 10.21 -20.71 7.18
C THR A 168 9.75 -19.31 7.55
N THR A 169 10.67 -18.35 7.48
CA THR A 169 10.39 -16.94 7.77
C THR A 169 10.57 -16.13 6.48
N THR A 170 9.56 -15.38 6.11
CA THR A 170 9.57 -14.54 4.91
C THR A 170 9.24 -13.11 5.30
N ALA A 171 10.08 -12.15 4.90
CA ALA A 171 9.74 -10.74 5.03
C ALA A 171 8.79 -10.32 3.91
N THR A 172 7.59 -9.88 4.27
CA THR A 172 6.61 -9.30 3.33
C THR A 172 6.57 -7.80 3.51
N ARG A 173 6.52 -7.08 2.38
CA ARG A 173 6.30 -5.63 2.36
C ARG A 173 4.86 -5.35 1.94
N ASN A 174 4.31 -4.21 2.35
CA ASN A 174 3.01 -3.67 1.94
C ASN A 174 1.77 -4.16 2.73
N ILE A 175 1.92 -4.54 3.98
CA ILE A 175 0.78 -4.64 4.87
C ILE A 175 0.58 -3.27 5.54
N ASN A 176 -0.66 -2.79 5.60
CA ASN A 176 -0.96 -1.57 6.36
C ASN A 176 -0.70 -1.82 7.85
N MET A 177 0.37 -1.24 8.38
CA MET A 177 0.79 -1.39 9.78
C MET A 177 -0.30 -1.01 10.78
N CYS A 178 -1.17 -0.07 10.40
CA CYS A 178 -2.25 0.39 11.26
C CYS A 178 -3.34 -0.66 11.49
N THR A 179 -3.44 -1.66 10.60
CA THR A 179 -4.46 -2.72 10.65
C THR A 179 -3.89 -4.09 10.97
N HIS A 180 -2.59 -4.14 11.31
CA HIS A 180 -1.90 -5.40 11.55
C HIS A 180 -2.05 -5.84 13.00
N TYR A 181 -2.76 -6.95 13.21
CA TYR A 181 -3.03 -7.55 14.51
C TYR A 181 -2.81 -9.07 14.45
N SER A 182 -2.60 -9.67 15.62
CA SER A 182 -2.53 -11.13 15.77
C SER A 182 -3.76 -11.83 15.18
N VAL A 183 -3.55 -13.05 14.72
CA VAL A 183 -4.62 -13.86 14.14
C VAL A 183 -5.55 -14.35 15.24
N ASN A 184 -6.86 -14.26 15.00
CA ASN A 184 -7.88 -14.79 15.91
C ASN A 184 -7.77 -16.31 16.01
N PRO A 185 -7.53 -16.89 17.20
CA PRO A 185 -7.39 -18.34 17.35
C PRO A 185 -8.73 -19.10 17.20
N ALA A 186 -9.84 -18.39 17.05
CA ALA A 186 -11.15 -18.99 16.73
C ALA A 186 -11.40 -19.12 15.22
N ASP A 187 -10.64 -18.42 14.39
CA ASP A 187 -10.67 -18.64 12.96
C ASP A 187 -10.06 -20.01 12.65
N GLU A 188 -10.54 -20.67 11.61
CA GLU A 188 -9.82 -21.80 11.03
C GLU A 188 -8.53 -21.27 10.44
N VAL A 189 -7.51 -21.20 11.27
CA VAL A 189 -6.21 -20.68 10.88
C VAL A 189 -5.59 -21.71 9.94
N ASP A 190 -5.08 -21.26 8.81
CA ASP A 190 -4.15 -22.03 7.99
C ASP A 190 -3.13 -22.71 8.92
N PRO A 191 -3.14 -24.05 9.03
CA PRO A 191 -2.29 -24.77 9.98
C PRO A 191 -0.80 -24.56 9.71
N ALA A 192 -0.42 -24.04 8.55
CA ALA A 192 0.94 -23.64 8.22
C ALA A 192 1.32 -22.31 8.90
N PHE A 193 0.36 -21.47 9.28
CA PHE A 193 0.64 -20.15 9.86
C PHE A 193 1.12 -20.28 11.30
N VAL A 194 2.26 -19.68 11.61
CA VAL A 194 2.87 -19.67 12.96
C VAL A 194 2.78 -18.30 13.61
N SER A 195 3.27 -17.30 12.91
CA SER A 195 3.27 -15.93 13.43
C SER A 195 3.49 -14.91 12.34
N LEU A 196 3.03 -13.70 12.60
CA LEU A 196 3.35 -12.51 11.83
C LEU A 196 3.81 -11.44 12.81
N VAL A 197 5.04 -11.01 12.66
CA VAL A 197 5.69 -10.02 13.54
C VAL A 197 6.01 -8.78 12.72
N ALA A 198 5.72 -7.61 13.27
CA ALA A 198 6.19 -6.33 12.72
C ALA A 198 7.62 -6.08 13.24
N ASP A 199 8.56 -5.91 12.34
CA ASP A 199 9.96 -5.57 12.65
C ASP A 199 10.13 -4.07 12.91
#